data_c5958724e4a4eb2a331e05ad20be5f19
#
_entry.id   c5958724e4a4eb2a331e05ad20be5f19
#
_cell.length_a   1.000
_cell.length_b   1.000
_cell.length_c   1.000
_cell.angle_alpha   90.00
_cell.angle_beta   90.00
_cell.angle_gamma   90.00
#
_symmetry.space_group_name_H-M   'P 1'
#
loop_
_entity.id
_entity.type
_entity.pdbx_description
1 polymer ?
#
loop_
_entity_poly.entity_id
_entity_poly.type
_entity_poly.pdbx_seq_one_letter_code
_entity_poly.pdbx_strand_id
1 'polypeptide(L)'
;MTVKLTPKPLKVAIVGGGPGGLGTAIALSRIPDVEVTIYEQASVLREVGAGISIGPNSWKVLELLGVADALNSGHPTWTTLNLNGRSGEELHRREKPKTESGYAPIRTQRTKLQSALLSSIQPGTIQLSKKLAHVVDLGDAGVQLHFKDGTSAIADLVVGADGIRSVVRDAAWLDYEIKFTGTTIWRTLLAWDDVKDLDPRFETTAWWHTPTTHVYFSPVGEGLWEIAARAWHDPATHSASKVSWGVPVDNAHVESHFTEYLPQIREALARVPQGGWREFAAFAGPELDTLVAWNNKVVLVGDSSHALSGAFGSGAGFAMEDGWILAQSLAHYNNDLSKALPLFDRIRLSYYARMYAHLASEATRRAKNLQVIGNPSFDERVANKIISDGGADMSWIYNNDIEATWKRAIEKVEAQP
;
A
#
# COMPACT_ATOMS: atom_id res chain seq x y z
N MET A 1 38.99 -37.50 -2.07
CA MET A 1 38.15 -36.49 -2.74
C MET A 1 36.95 -36.23 -1.83
N THR A 2 36.96 -35.12 -1.12
CA THR A 2 35.81 -34.71 -0.29
C THR A 2 34.75 -34.16 -1.25
N VAL A 3 33.64 -34.86 -1.45
CA VAL A 3 32.47 -34.39 -2.17
C VAL A 3 31.96 -33.16 -1.41
N LYS A 4 32.20 -31.95 -1.93
CA LYS A 4 31.48 -30.75 -1.44
C LYS A 4 30.02 -30.99 -1.77
N LEU A 5 29.22 -31.35 -0.77
CA LEU A 5 27.78 -31.27 -0.89
C LEU A 5 27.44 -29.80 -1.20
N THR A 6 26.90 -29.53 -2.38
CA THR A 6 26.30 -28.23 -2.67
C THR A 6 25.21 -27.99 -1.63
N PRO A 7 25.19 -26.86 -0.91
CA PRO A 7 24.12 -26.55 0.02
C PRO A 7 22.78 -26.65 -0.70
N LYS A 8 21.79 -27.25 -0.05
CA LYS A 8 20.42 -27.27 -0.57
C LYS A 8 19.93 -25.82 -0.64
N PRO A 9 19.36 -25.36 -1.79
CA PRO A 9 18.86 -24.01 -1.88
C PRO A 9 17.75 -23.74 -0.88
N LEU A 10 17.70 -22.51 -0.35
CA LEU A 10 16.67 -22.04 0.55
C LEU A 10 15.35 -21.90 -0.24
N LYS A 11 14.33 -22.67 0.13
CA LYS A 11 13.01 -22.61 -0.49
C LYS A 11 12.15 -21.55 0.18
N VAL A 12 11.80 -20.51 -0.59
CA VAL A 12 10.97 -19.40 -0.13
C VAL A 12 9.61 -19.45 -0.83
N ALA A 13 8.54 -19.61 -0.04
CA ALA A 13 7.17 -19.48 -0.50
C ALA A 13 6.63 -18.08 -0.20
N ILE A 14 6.26 -17.33 -1.23
CA ILE A 14 5.61 -16.03 -1.08
C ILE A 14 4.11 -16.23 -1.31
N VAL A 15 3.30 -15.83 -0.35
CA VAL A 15 1.83 -15.88 -0.45
C VAL A 15 1.31 -14.51 -0.84
N GLY A 16 0.77 -14.42 -2.06
CA GLY A 16 0.22 -13.17 -2.65
C GLY A 16 1.09 -12.60 -3.75
N GLY A 17 0.46 -12.30 -4.91
CA GLY A 17 1.06 -11.73 -6.12
C GLY A 17 0.84 -10.21 -6.28
N GLY A 18 0.61 -9.48 -5.17
CA GLY A 18 0.55 -8.02 -5.15
C GLY A 18 1.95 -7.38 -5.24
N PRO A 19 2.04 -6.03 -5.22
CA PRO A 19 3.31 -5.32 -5.34
C PRO A 19 4.37 -5.76 -4.31
N GLY A 20 3.97 -6.07 -3.07
CA GLY A 20 4.86 -6.59 -2.03
C GLY A 20 5.44 -7.96 -2.39
N GLY A 21 4.58 -8.91 -2.79
CA GLY A 21 5.03 -10.26 -3.17
C GLY A 21 5.89 -10.28 -4.43
N LEU A 22 5.49 -9.53 -5.47
CA LEU A 22 6.27 -9.39 -6.70
C LEU A 22 7.62 -8.71 -6.44
N GLY A 23 7.63 -7.59 -5.70
CA GLY A 23 8.87 -6.89 -5.34
C GLY A 23 9.81 -7.76 -4.52
N THR A 24 9.27 -8.51 -3.55
CA THR A 24 10.04 -9.48 -2.76
C THR A 24 10.63 -10.58 -3.63
N ALA A 25 9.85 -11.15 -4.55
CA ALA A 25 10.33 -12.19 -5.45
C ALA A 25 11.46 -11.70 -6.37
N ILE A 26 11.32 -10.50 -6.93
CA ILE A 26 12.36 -9.88 -7.76
C ILE A 26 13.66 -9.70 -6.96
N ALA A 27 13.56 -9.19 -5.73
CA ALA A 27 14.73 -8.98 -4.88
C ALA A 27 15.40 -10.31 -4.49
N LEU A 28 14.63 -11.31 -4.07
CA LEU A 28 15.13 -12.62 -3.63
C LEU A 28 15.72 -13.44 -4.78
N SER A 29 15.17 -13.36 -5.99
CA SER A 29 15.66 -14.09 -7.15
C SER A 29 17.10 -13.74 -7.56
N ARG A 30 17.66 -12.66 -7.00
CA ARG A 30 19.05 -12.22 -7.23
C ARG A 30 20.05 -12.80 -6.23
N ILE A 31 19.56 -13.51 -5.21
CA ILE A 31 20.40 -14.10 -4.16
C ILE A 31 20.77 -15.52 -4.59
N PRO A 32 22.06 -15.88 -4.55
CA PRO A 32 22.48 -17.25 -4.80
C PRO A 32 21.80 -18.25 -3.86
N ASP A 33 21.53 -19.44 -4.35
CA ASP A 33 20.96 -20.54 -3.59
C ASP A 33 19.62 -20.24 -2.89
N VAL A 34 18.78 -19.40 -3.54
CA VAL A 34 17.39 -19.11 -3.12
C VAL A 34 16.42 -19.52 -4.23
N GLU A 35 15.48 -20.41 -3.92
CA GLU A 35 14.37 -20.79 -4.80
C GLU A 35 13.08 -20.10 -4.37
N VAL A 36 12.49 -19.30 -5.23
CA VAL A 36 11.29 -18.52 -4.94
C VAL A 36 10.08 -19.08 -5.69
N THR A 37 8.97 -19.28 -4.99
CA THR A 37 7.66 -19.54 -5.56
C THR A 37 6.62 -18.59 -5.00
N ILE A 38 5.86 -17.93 -5.87
CA ILE A 38 4.71 -17.08 -5.49
C ILE A 38 3.44 -17.91 -5.65
N TYR A 39 2.60 -17.94 -4.60
CA TYR A 39 1.28 -18.55 -4.61
C TYR A 39 0.22 -17.46 -4.60
N GLU A 40 -0.52 -17.31 -5.71
CA GLU A 40 -1.53 -16.27 -5.91
C GLU A 40 -2.93 -16.89 -6.02
N GLN A 41 -3.90 -16.34 -5.27
CA GLN A 41 -5.26 -16.85 -5.23
C GLN A 41 -6.05 -16.60 -6.52
N ALA A 42 -5.74 -15.53 -7.23
CA ALA A 42 -6.41 -15.19 -8.48
C ALA A 42 -6.01 -16.15 -9.60
N SER A 43 -6.95 -16.42 -10.50
CA SER A 43 -6.68 -17.21 -11.72
C SER A 43 -5.92 -16.40 -12.78
N VAL A 44 -5.94 -15.07 -12.67
CA VAL A 44 -5.21 -14.15 -13.54
C VAL A 44 -4.77 -12.96 -12.67
N LEU A 45 -3.51 -12.58 -12.80
CA LEU A 45 -3.02 -11.36 -12.17
C LEU A 45 -3.58 -10.14 -12.93
N ARG A 46 -4.69 -9.61 -12.43
CA ARG A 46 -5.31 -8.38 -12.92
C ARG A 46 -5.66 -7.50 -11.72
N GLU A 47 -5.03 -6.34 -11.66
CA GLU A 47 -5.45 -5.30 -10.73
C GLU A 47 -6.77 -4.68 -11.22
N VAL A 48 -7.65 -4.35 -10.28
CA VAL A 48 -8.85 -3.56 -10.57
C VAL A 48 -8.41 -2.14 -10.93
N GLY A 49 -8.93 -1.60 -12.02
CA GLY A 49 -8.60 -0.26 -12.52
C GLY A 49 -8.75 0.81 -11.43
N ALA A 50 -7.64 1.25 -10.91
CA ALA A 50 -7.53 2.33 -9.94
C ALA A 50 -6.17 2.99 -10.11
N GLY A 51 -6.08 4.27 -9.75
CA GLY A 51 -4.81 4.98 -9.75
C GLY A 51 -3.94 4.60 -8.55
N ILE A 52 -2.63 4.73 -8.74
CA ILE A 52 -1.62 4.60 -7.69
C ILE A 52 -0.64 5.77 -7.77
N SER A 53 -0.14 6.22 -6.62
CA SER A 53 0.93 7.23 -6.55
C SER A 53 2.29 6.53 -6.51
N ILE A 54 3.21 7.01 -7.34
CA ILE A 54 4.62 6.65 -7.29
C ILE A 54 5.39 7.90 -6.90
N GLY A 55 5.77 7.97 -5.63
CA GLY A 55 6.57 9.05 -5.07
C GLY A 55 8.07 8.72 -5.07
N PRO A 56 8.93 9.63 -4.55
CA PRO A 56 10.38 9.43 -4.54
C PRO A 56 10.81 8.12 -3.87
N ASN A 57 10.23 7.77 -2.72
CA ASN A 57 10.51 6.50 -2.02
C ASN A 57 10.17 5.28 -2.88
N SER A 58 9.04 5.31 -3.59
CA SER A 58 8.62 4.22 -4.46
C SER A 58 9.52 4.12 -5.70
N TRP A 59 9.91 5.25 -6.29
CA TRP A 59 10.88 5.27 -7.39
C TRP A 59 12.21 4.67 -6.98
N LYS A 60 12.73 5.05 -5.80
CA LYS A 60 14.00 4.51 -5.28
C LYS A 60 13.99 2.99 -5.19
N VAL A 61 12.92 2.38 -4.65
CA VAL A 61 12.85 0.92 -4.57
C VAL A 61 12.63 0.28 -5.95
N LEU A 62 11.90 0.92 -6.87
CA LEU A 62 11.75 0.42 -8.25
C LEU A 62 13.08 0.43 -9.01
N GLU A 63 13.93 1.45 -8.82
CA GLU A 63 15.30 1.49 -9.36
C GLU A 63 16.14 0.34 -8.79
N LEU A 64 16.13 0.14 -7.48
CA LEU A 64 16.84 -0.96 -6.81
C LEU A 64 16.37 -2.34 -7.28
N LEU A 65 15.07 -2.47 -7.59
CA LEU A 65 14.49 -3.68 -8.20
C LEU A 65 14.76 -3.78 -9.72
N GLY A 66 15.31 -2.73 -10.35
CA GLY A 66 15.60 -2.71 -11.78
C GLY A 66 14.37 -2.70 -12.66
N VAL A 67 13.24 -2.18 -12.17
CA VAL A 67 11.96 -2.14 -12.89
C VAL A 67 11.46 -0.72 -13.17
N ALA A 68 12.21 0.31 -12.75
CA ALA A 68 11.81 1.71 -12.90
C ALA A 68 11.54 2.08 -14.38
N ASP A 69 12.42 1.69 -15.30
CA ASP A 69 12.29 2.00 -16.72
C ASP A 69 11.10 1.32 -17.38
N ALA A 70 10.65 0.18 -16.83
CA ALA A 70 9.45 -0.52 -17.32
C ALA A 70 8.16 0.23 -16.93
N LEU A 71 8.20 1.10 -15.91
CA LEU A 71 7.09 1.95 -15.51
C LEU A 71 7.20 3.33 -16.18
N ASN A 72 7.03 3.37 -17.48
CA ASN A 72 7.24 4.55 -18.32
C ASN A 72 5.99 5.40 -18.59
N SER A 73 4.87 5.13 -17.91
CA SER A 73 3.61 5.82 -18.10
C SER A 73 3.04 6.35 -16.80
N GLY A 74 2.47 7.56 -16.86
CA GLY A 74 1.81 8.19 -15.72
C GLY A 74 1.68 9.70 -15.94
N HIS A 75 0.88 10.32 -15.08
CA HIS A 75 0.69 11.76 -15.07
C HIS A 75 1.57 12.38 -13.97
N PRO A 76 2.47 13.33 -14.28
CA PRO A 76 3.29 14.02 -13.29
C PRO A 76 2.43 14.78 -12.26
N THR A 77 2.76 14.65 -10.98
CA THR A 77 2.02 15.27 -9.87
C THR A 77 2.91 16.21 -9.06
N TRP A 78 3.47 17.23 -9.72
CA TRP A 78 4.29 18.23 -9.06
C TRP A 78 3.48 19.09 -8.09
N THR A 79 2.25 19.42 -8.48
CA THR A 79 1.32 20.24 -7.71
C THR A 79 0.17 19.40 -7.17
N THR A 80 -0.22 19.64 -5.93
CA THR A 80 -1.44 19.10 -5.34
C THR A 80 -2.25 20.23 -4.71
N LEU A 81 -3.54 20.30 -5.01
CA LEU A 81 -4.46 21.30 -4.50
C LEU A 81 -5.33 20.72 -3.38
N ASN A 82 -5.61 21.54 -2.37
CA ASN A 82 -6.65 21.29 -1.38
C ASN A 82 -7.67 22.43 -1.46
N LEU A 83 -8.89 22.08 -1.77
CA LEU A 83 -9.96 23.04 -2.07
C LEU A 83 -11.17 22.79 -1.18
N ASN A 84 -11.90 23.85 -0.89
CA ASN A 84 -13.23 23.75 -0.30
C ASN A 84 -14.18 23.16 -1.35
N GLY A 85 -14.81 22.02 -1.03
CA GLY A 85 -15.69 21.30 -1.94
C GLY A 85 -16.98 22.04 -2.26
N ARG A 86 -17.42 22.97 -1.40
CA ARG A 86 -18.64 23.76 -1.56
C ARG A 86 -18.42 25.07 -2.28
N SER A 87 -17.38 25.83 -1.92
CA SER A 87 -17.09 27.14 -2.53
C SER A 87 -16.11 27.07 -3.70
N GLY A 88 -15.27 26.03 -3.75
CA GLY A 88 -14.17 25.92 -4.70
C GLY A 88 -12.95 26.74 -4.34
N GLU A 89 -12.92 27.37 -3.19
CA GLU A 89 -11.78 28.15 -2.70
C GLU A 89 -10.55 27.26 -2.54
N GLU A 90 -9.40 27.70 -3.08
CA GLU A 90 -8.11 27.06 -2.85
C GLU A 90 -7.62 27.40 -1.45
N LEU A 91 -7.57 26.41 -0.57
CA LEU A 91 -7.16 26.57 0.83
C LEU A 91 -5.69 26.24 1.05
N HIS A 92 -5.13 25.33 0.25
CA HIS A 92 -3.72 24.99 0.33
C HIS A 92 -3.22 24.41 -0.98
N ARG A 93 -2.04 24.86 -1.41
CA ARG A 93 -1.29 24.35 -2.56
C ARG A 93 0.03 23.77 -2.08
N ARG A 94 0.34 22.56 -2.52
CA ARG A 94 1.61 21.92 -2.24
C ARG A 94 2.35 21.68 -3.54
N GLU A 95 3.53 22.30 -3.65
CA GLU A 95 4.48 22.02 -4.71
C GLU A 95 5.50 20.96 -4.21
N LYS A 96 5.73 19.95 -5.01
CA LYS A 96 6.75 18.93 -4.69
C LYS A 96 8.08 19.34 -5.29
N PRO A 97 9.18 19.23 -4.54
CA PRO A 97 10.52 19.51 -5.08
C PRO A 97 10.85 18.52 -6.20
N LYS A 98 11.70 18.96 -7.14
CA LYS A 98 12.31 18.05 -8.11
C LYS A 98 13.15 17.02 -7.34
N THR A 99 13.03 15.75 -7.73
CA THR A 99 13.79 14.65 -7.11
C THR A 99 15.19 14.57 -7.71
N GLU A 100 16.17 14.17 -6.90
CA GLU A 100 17.55 13.93 -7.37
C GLU A 100 17.62 12.73 -8.34
N SER A 101 16.70 11.77 -8.22
CA SER A 101 16.59 10.58 -9.09
C SER A 101 16.23 10.90 -10.54
N GLY A 102 15.80 12.14 -10.84
CA GLY A 102 15.33 12.53 -12.18
C GLY A 102 13.91 12.06 -12.52
N TYR A 103 13.29 11.18 -11.72
CA TYR A 103 11.90 10.76 -11.93
C TYR A 103 10.92 11.75 -11.31
N ALA A 104 9.88 12.08 -12.07
CA ALA A 104 8.77 12.86 -11.56
C ALA A 104 7.92 12.01 -10.60
N PRO A 105 7.38 12.58 -9.52
CA PRO A 105 6.30 11.91 -8.81
C PRO A 105 5.09 11.81 -9.77
N ILE A 106 4.54 10.61 -9.92
CA ILE A 106 3.44 10.37 -10.87
C ILE A 106 2.22 9.74 -10.22
N ARG A 107 1.09 9.93 -10.90
CA ARG A 107 -0.09 9.08 -10.78
C ARG A 107 -0.15 8.18 -11.99
N THR A 108 -0.32 6.89 -11.77
CA THR A 108 -0.44 5.90 -12.85
C THR A 108 -1.51 4.87 -12.50
N GLN A 109 -1.87 4.02 -13.44
CA GLN A 109 -2.76 2.91 -13.18
C GLN A 109 -2.03 1.80 -12.40
N ARG A 110 -2.69 1.18 -11.43
CA ARG A 110 -2.11 0.04 -10.67
C ARG A 110 -1.69 -1.12 -11.58
N THR A 111 -2.44 -1.33 -12.67
CA THR A 111 -2.11 -2.33 -13.70
C THR A 111 -0.75 -2.09 -14.34
N LYS A 112 -0.33 -0.83 -14.51
CA LYS A 112 0.98 -0.49 -15.08
C LYS A 112 2.12 -0.85 -14.13
N LEU A 113 1.98 -0.52 -12.84
CA LEU A 113 2.94 -0.96 -11.83
C LEU A 113 3.03 -2.49 -11.78
N GLN A 114 1.90 -3.19 -11.80
CA GLN A 114 1.87 -4.65 -11.80
C GLN A 114 2.56 -5.22 -13.03
N SER A 115 2.28 -4.68 -14.23
CA SER A 115 2.93 -5.11 -15.47
C SER A 115 4.44 -4.88 -15.44
N ALA A 116 4.89 -3.73 -14.92
CA ALA A 116 6.31 -3.43 -14.76
C ALA A 116 7.01 -4.44 -13.83
N LEU A 117 6.40 -4.78 -12.70
CA LEU A 117 6.94 -5.80 -11.80
C LEU A 117 6.94 -7.19 -12.44
N LEU A 118 5.85 -7.58 -13.10
CA LEU A 118 5.73 -8.88 -13.76
C LEU A 118 6.76 -9.10 -14.85
N SER A 119 7.18 -8.05 -15.58
CA SER A 119 8.19 -8.15 -16.62
C SER A 119 9.55 -8.63 -16.11
N SER A 120 9.82 -8.53 -14.81
CA SER A 120 11.06 -8.97 -14.16
C SER A 120 10.92 -10.29 -13.40
N ILE A 121 9.75 -10.92 -13.44
CA ILE A 121 9.53 -12.25 -12.83
C ILE A 121 9.83 -13.34 -13.84
N GLN A 122 10.65 -14.30 -13.44
CA GLN A 122 10.98 -15.44 -14.31
C GLN A 122 9.75 -16.34 -14.56
N PRO A 123 9.59 -16.89 -15.77
CA PRO A 123 8.53 -17.85 -16.06
C PRO A 123 8.55 -19.05 -15.08
N GLY A 124 7.37 -19.44 -14.59
CA GLY A 124 7.25 -20.55 -13.65
C GLY A 124 7.37 -20.19 -12.17
N THR A 125 7.80 -18.97 -11.85
CA THR A 125 7.88 -18.50 -10.45
C THR A 125 6.49 -18.35 -9.81
N ILE A 126 5.44 -18.01 -10.58
CA ILE A 126 4.09 -17.75 -10.05
C ILE A 126 3.18 -18.96 -10.31
N GLN A 127 2.54 -19.41 -9.25
CA GLN A 127 1.45 -20.39 -9.29
C GLN A 127 0.12 -19.67 -9.01
N LEU A 128 -0.71 -19.55 -10.03
CA LEU A 128 -2.04 -18.95 -9.97
C LEU A 128 -3.09 -19.95 -9.44
N SER A 129 -4.26 -19.42 -9.04
CA SER A 129 -5.38 -20.20 -8.44
C SER A 129 -4.99 -20.94 -7.16
N LYS A 130 -3.94 -20.49 -6.47
CA LYS A 130 -3.43 -21.06 -5.22
C LYS A 130 -3.91 -20.25 -4.02
N LYS A 131 -5.21 -20.35 -3.71
CA LYS A 131 -5.77 -19.71 -2.52
C LYS A 131 -5.34 -20.46 -1.28
N LEU A 132 -4.52 -19.82 -0.43
CA LEU A 132 -4.08 -20.40 0.84
C LEU A 132 -5.30 -20.66 1.74
N ALA A 133 -5.35 -21.84 2.34
CA ALA A 133 -6.34 -22.23 3.33
C ALA A 133 -5.80 -22.08 4.76
N HIS A 134 -4.63 -22.63 5.00
CA HIS A 134 -3.89 -22.51 6.27
C HIS A 134 -2.42 -22.89 6.08
N VAL A 135 -1.61 -22.58 7.08
CA VAL A 135 -0.20 -22.96 7.19
C VAL A 135 0.05 -23.76 8.47
N VAL A 136 1.05 -24.64 8.42
CA VAL A 136 1.41 -25.52 9.56
C VAL A 136 2.92 -25.46 9.77
N ASP A 137 3.36 -25.20 11.00
CA ASP A 137 4.76 -25.30 11.38
C ASP A 137 5.15 -26.79 11.54
N LEU A 138 6.11 -27.23 10.72
CA LEU A 138 6.65 -28.61 10.77
C LEU A 138 7.96 -28.69 11.57
N GLY A 139 8.27 -27.73 12.43
CA GLY A 139 9.54 -27.66 13.16
C GLY A 139 10.71 -27.50 12.19
N ASP A 140 11.75 -28.33 12.33
CA ASP A 140 12.95 -28.27 11.48
C ASP A 140 12.69 -28.66 10.01
N ALA A 141 11.53 -29.22 9.69
CA ALA A 141 11.14 -29.57 8.32
C ALA A 141 10.56 -28.39 7.54
N GLY A 142 10.45 -27.20 8.16
CA GLY A 142 9.98 -25.98 7.53
C GLY A 142 8.51 -25.68 7.79
N VAL A 143 7.83 -25.05 6.86
CA VAL A 143 6.42 -24.66 6.93
C VAL A 143 5.65 -25.29 5.78
N GLN A 144 4.52 -25.92 6.08
CA GLN A 144 3.62 -26.47 5.08
C GLN A 144 2.47 -25.51 4.81
N LEU A 145 2.27 -25.22 3.53
CA LEU A 145 1.15 -24.44 3.02
C LEU A 145 0.09 -25.38 2.46
N HIS A 146 -1.16 -25.20 2.87
CA HIS A 146 -2.31 -25.96 2.35
C HIS A 146 -3.23 -25.03 1.55
N PHE A 147 -3.53 -25.42 0.32
CA PHE A 147 -4.38 -24.62 -0.57
C PHE A 147 -5.80 -25.16 -0.65
N LYS A 148 -6.76 -24.28 -1.00
CA LYS A 148 -8.17 -24.67 -1.10
C LYS A 148 -8.48 -25.66 -2.23
N ASP A 149 -7.56 -25.82 -3.18
CA ASP A 149 -7.66 -26.82 -4.26
C ASP A 149 -7.21 -28.22 -3.82
N GLY A 150 -6.86 -28.40 -2.53
CA GLY A 150 -6.42 -29.68 -1.96
C GLY A 150 -4.93 -29.95 -2.12
N THR A 151 -4.18 -29.10 -2.81
CA THR A 151 -2.72 -29.24 -2.94
C THR A 151 -2.00 -28.66 -1.72
N SER A 152 -0.72 -29.01 -1.56
CA SER A 152 0.14 -28.45 -0.51
C SER A 152 1.55 -28.22 -1.05
N ALA A 153 2.31 -27.37 -0.33
CA ALA A 153 3.74 -27.11 -0.58
C ALA A 153 4.48 -27.00 0.75
N ILE A 154 5.79 -27.25 0.72
CA ILE A 154 6.68 -27.08 1.91
C ILE A 154 7.79 -26.10 1.52
N ALA A 155 8.05 -25.15 2.41
CA ALA A 155 9.11 -24.16 2.27
C ALA A 155 9.92 -24.01 3.56
N ASP A 156 11.17 -23.58 3.42
CA ASP A 156 12.04 -23.28 4.55
C ASP A 156 11.66 -21.91 5.17
N LEU A 157 11.19 -20.97 4.32
CA LEU A 157 10.69 -19.64 4.70
C LEU A 157 9.36 -19.35 3.99
N VAL A 158 8.36 -18.88 4.74
CA VAL A 158 7.11 -18.34 4.19
C VAL A 158 7.07 -16.84 4.37
N VAL A 159 6.87 -16.11 3.25
CA VAL A 159 6.63 -14.67 3.23
C VAL A 159 5.15 -14.42 3.05
N GLY A 160 4.49 -13.88 4.07
CA GLY A 160 3.11 -13.40 3.99
C GLY A 160 3.07 -12.05 3.28
N ALA A 161 2.60 -12.04 2.04
CA ALA A 161 2.34 -10.87 1.20
C ALA A 161 0.87 -10.83 0.73
N ASP A 162 0.00 -11.51 1.48
CA ASP A 162 -1.41 -11.79 1.17
C ASP A 162 -2.37 -10.67 1.64
N GLY A 163 -1.79 -9.51 1.96
CA GLY A 163 -2.51 -8.26 2.16
C GLY A 163 -3.22 -8.17 3.50
N ILE A 164 -4.12 -7.20 3.62
CA ILE A 164 -4.76 -6.81 4.88
C ILE A 164 -5.52 -7.94 5.58
N ARG A 165 -5.98 -8.96 4.84
CA ARG A 165 -6.66 -10.15 5.35
C ARG A 165 -5.77 -11.39 5.29
N SER A 166 -4.55 -11.23 5.70
CA SER A 166 -3.51 -12.24 5.62
C SER A 166 -3.85 -13.50 6.40
N VAL A 167 -3.90 -14.64 5.70
CA VAL A 167 -4.03 -15.97 6.30
C VAL A 167 -2.72 -16.37 6.99
N VAL A 168 -1.58 -15.94 6.43
CA VAL A 168 -0.26 -16.18 7.03
C VAL A 168 -0.14 -15.49 8.38
N ARG A 169 -0.52 -14.20 8.46
CA ARG A 169 -0.52 -13.46 9.72
C ARG A 169 -1.46 -14.10 10.74
N ASP A 170 -2.70 -14.37 10.35
CA ASP A 170 -3.72 -14.87 11.27
C ASP A 170 -3.36 -16.25 11.85
N ALA A 171 -2.48 -17.02 11.18
CA ALA A 171 -1.96 -18.28 11.69
C ALA A 171 -0.85 -18.14 12.75
N ALA A 172 -0.06 -17.07 12.69
CA ALA A 172 1.11 -16.89 13.56
C ALA A 172 0.93 -15.77 14.60
N TRP A 173 0.01 -14.82 14.38
CA TRP A 173 -0.37 -13.74 15.31
C TRP A 173 -1.86 -13.86 15.65
N LEU A 174 -2.21 -14.80 16.52
CA LEU A 174 -3.59 -15.24 16.79
C LEU A 174 -4.52 -14.13 17.32
N ASP A 175 -3.97 -13.15 18.00
CA ASP A 175 -4.72 -12.04 18.60
C ASP A 175 -4.82 -10.79 17.68
N TYR A 176 -4.28 -10.88 16.44
CA TYR A 176 -4.31 -9.74 15.53
C TYR A 176 -5.70 -9.58 14.89
N GLU A 177 -6.30 -8.43 15.11
CA GLU A 177 -7.62 -8.13 14.57
C GLU A 177 -7.61 -6.81 13.80
N ILE A 178 -8.05 -6.84 12.54
CA ILE A 178 -8.32 -5.61 11.78
C ILE A 178 -9.69 -5.06 12.11
N LYS A 179 -9.78 -3.72 12.25
CA LYS A 179 -11.03 -3.02 12.56
C LYS A 179 -11.38 -2.01 11.47
N PHE A 180 -12.67 -1.80 11.25
CA PHE A 180 -13.17 -0.76 10.38
C PHE A 180 -12.82 0.61 10.97
N THR A 181 -12.25 1.49 10.13
CA THR A 181 -11.79 2.83 10.58
C THR A 181 -12.88 3.90 10.54
N GLY A 182 -14.09 3.55 10.12
CA GLY A 182 -15.16 4.51 9.86
C GLY A 182 -15.09 5.12 8.46
N THR A 183 -14.15 4.74 7.61
CA THR A 183 -14.01 5.35 6.29
C THR A 183 -14.50 4.41 5.18
N THR A 184 -15.45 4.90 4.38
CA THR A 184 -15.85 4.28 3.11
C THR A 184 -15.21 5.03 1.95
N ILE A 185 -14.72 4.30 0.97
CA ILE A 185 -14.03 4.82 -0.21
C ILE A 185 -14.72 4.31 -1.45
N TRP A 186 -15.10 5.20 -2.36
CA TRP A 186 -15.61 4.87 -3.69
C TRP A 186 -14.59 5.29 -4.73
N ARG A 187 -14.29 4.39 -5.67
CA ARG A 187 -13.29 4.64 -6.70
C ARG A 187 -13.80 4.23 -8.07
N THR A 188 -13.36 5.01 -9.08
CA THR A 188 -13.59 4.71 -10.48
C THR A 188 -12.54 5.39 -11.36
N LEU A 189 -12.42 4.92 -12.59
CA LEU A 189 -11.67 5.58 -13.67
C LEU A 189 -12.66 6.01 -14.76
N LEU A 190 -12.49 7.23 -15.27
CA LEU A 190 -13.21 7.79 -16.41
C LEU A 190 -12.22 8.14 -17.51
N ALA A 191 -12.69 8.27 -18.74
CA ALA A 191 -11.94 8.92 -19.78
C ALA A 191 -11.81 10.42 -19.45
N TRP A 192 -10.62 11.00 -19.66
CA TRP A 192 -10.39 12.42 -19.45
C TRP A 192 -11.34 13.28 -20.29
N ASP A 193 -11.63 12.83 -21.52
CA ASP A 193 -12.54 13.51 -22.42
C ASP A 193 -13.96 13.66 -21.89
N ASP A 194 -14.38 12.79 -20.97
CA ASP A 194 -15.71 12.84 -20.37
C ASP A 194 -15.86 13.93 -19.31
N VAL A 195 -14.74 14.49 -18.79
CA VAL A 195 -14.76 15.41 -17.63
C VAL A 195 -13.96 16.71 -17.83
N LYS A 196 -13.14 16.81 -18.85
CA LYS A 196 -12.20 17.94 -19.08
C LYS A 196 -12.87 19.31 -19.22
N ASP A 197 -14.13 19.35 -19.61
CA ASP A 197 -14.93 20.56 -19.84
C ASP A 197 -15.59 21.10 -18.55
N LEU A 198 -15.58 20.33 -17.47
CA LEU A 198 -16.31 20.68 -16.24
C LEU A 198 -15.59 21.73 -15.39
N ASP A 199 -14.29 21.56 -15.19
CA ASP A 199 -13.49 22.49 -14.39
C ASP A 199 -12.01 22.37 -14.78
N PRO A 200 -11.31 23.49 -15.13
CA PRO A 200 -9.90 23.43 -15.53
C PRO A 200 -8.97 22.91 -14.43
N ARG A 201 -9.36 22.95 -13.16
CA ARG A 201 -8.57 22.43 -12.04
C ARG A 201 -8.53 20.90 -12.01
N PHE A 202 -9.39 20.22 -12.77
CA PHE A 202 -9.39 18.76 -12.88
C PHE A 202 -8.15 18.19 -13.61
N GLU A 203 -7.39 19.03 -14.33
CA GLU A 203 -6.08 18.68 -14.86
C GLU A 203 -5.03 18.45 -13.77
N THR A 204 -5.24 19.02 -12.58
CA THR A 204 -4.31 18.96 -11.46
C THR A 204 -4.82 17.98 -10.42
N THR A 205 -3.91 17.21 -9.83
CA THR A 205 -4.26 16.38 -8.66
C THR A 205 -4.82 17.26 -7.54
N ALA A 206 -6.05 17.01 -7.15
CA ALA A 206 -6.77 17.86 -6.21
C ALA A 206 -7.62 17.08 -5.21
N TRP A 207 -7.66 17.58 -3.98
CA TRP A 207 -8.55 17.16 -2.92
C TRP A 207 -9.61 18.23 -2.68
N TRP A 208 -10.88 17.85 -2.79
CA TRP A 208 -12.02 18.71 -2.54
C TRP A 208 -12.68 18.28 -1.25
N HIS A 209 -12.72 19.13 -0.25
CA HIS A 209 -13.10 18.78 1.11
C HIS A 209 -14.42 19.36 1.54
N THR A 210 -15.19 18.56 2.30
CA THR A 210 -16.20 19.02 3.24
C THR A 210 -15.79 18.58 4.65
N PRO A 211 -16.49 18.94 5.71
CA PRO A 211 -16.12 18.51 7.05
C PRO A 211 -16.01 17.00 7.23
N THR A 212 -16.89 16.22 6.59
CA THR A 212 -16.99 14.75 6.78
C THR A 212 -16.64 13.92 5.54
N THR A 213 -16.55 14.56 4.36
CA THR A 213 -16.22 13.88 3.11
C THR A 213 -15.05 14.53 2.40
N HIS A 214 -14.48 13.87 1.44
CA HIS A 214 -13.66 14.50 0.40
C HIS A 214 -13.73 13.72 -0.91
N VAL A 215 -13.52 14.44 -2.01
CA VAL A 215 -13.37 13.86 -3.33
C VAL A 215 -11.97 14.18 -3.82
N TYR A 216 -11.26 13.16 -4.24
CA TYR A 216 -9.94 13.26 -4.83
C TYR A 216 -10.03 13.03 -6.32
N PHE A 217 -9.49 13.96 -7.09
CA PHE A 217 -9.40 13.88 -8.54
C PHE A 217 -7.95 13.87 -8.99
N SER A 218 -7.64 13.03 -9.96
CA SER A 218 -6.31 13.02 -10.55
C SER A 218 -6.28 12.37 -11.92
N PRO A 219 -5.66 13.00 -12.94
CA PRO A 219 -5.22 12.27 -14.11
C PRO A 219 -4.28 11.12 -13.73
N VAL A 220 -4.36 9.99 -14.43
CA VAL A 220 -3.51 8.81 -14.19
C VAL A 220 -2.72 8.38 -15.44
N GLY A 221 -2.67 9.27 -16.42
CA GLY A 221 -2.03 9.00 -17.71
C GLY A 221 -2.93 8.28 -18.70
N GLU A 222 -2.49 8.22 -19.95
CA GLU A 222 -3.16 7.51 -21.06
C GLU A 222 -4.63 7.92 -21.27
N GLY A 223 -4.95 9.19 -21.07
CA GLY A 223 -6.31 9.71 -21.22
C GLY A 223 -7.29 9.23 -20.15
N LEU A 224 -6.81 8.70 -19.04
CA LEU A 224 -7.65 8.27 -17.90
C LEU A 224 -7.53 9.22 -16.72
N TRP A 225 -8.63 9.33 -16.00
CA TRP A 225 -8.81 10.21 -14.86
C TRP A 225 -9.49 9.46 -13.71
N GLU A 226 -8.97 9.58 -12.49
CA GLU A 226 -9.47 8.89 -11.31
C GLU A 226 -10.35 9.78 -10.46
N ILE A 227 -11.45 9.22 -10.00
CA ILE A 227 -12.22 9.71 -8.86
C ILE A 227 -12.00 8.75 -7.69
N ALA A 228 -11.56 9.28 -6.53
CA ALA A 228 -11.57 8.59 -5.25
C ALA A 228 -12.34 9.42 -4.23
N ALA A 229 -13.59 9.10 -4.03
CA ALA A 229 -14.48 9.77 -3.10
C ALA A 229 -14.48 9.06 -1.75
N ARG A 230 -14.52 9.81 -0.64
CA ARG A 230 -14.48 9.24 0.72
C ARG A 230 -15.50 9.90 1.62
N ALA A 231 -16.14 9.09 2.45
CA ALA A 231 -16.97 9.56 3.56
C ALA A 231 -16.49 8.93 4.87
N TRP A 232 -16.53 9.72 5.93
CA TRP A 232 -16.28 9.24 7.28
C TRP A 232 -17.62 9.01 8.00
N HIS A 233 -17.72 7.87 8.65
CA HIS A 233 -18.84 7.44 9.47
C HIS A 233 -18.36 7.13 10.88
N ASP A 234 -19.22 7.33 11.87
CA ASP A 234 -18.89 6.89 13.22
C ASP A 234 -18.82 5.35 13.29
N PRO A 235 -17.65 4.75 13.57
CA PRO A 235 -17.53 3.30 13.62
C PRO A 235 -18.38 2.62 14.69
N ALA A 236 -18.83 3.38 15.72
CA ALA A 236 -19.70 2.85 16.75
C ALA A 236 -21.14 2.62 16.26
N THR A 237 -21.59 3.37 15.26
CA THR A 237 -22.93 3.32 14.72
C THR A 237 -23.03 2.74 13.30
N HIS A 238 -21.87 2.64 12.62
CA HIS A 238 -21.81 2.14 11.24
C HIS A 238 -20.94 0.90 11.16
N SER A 239 -21.51 -0.22 10.72
CA SER A 239 -20.77 -1.45 10.46
C SER A 239 -20.52 -1.59 8.96
N ALA A 240 -19.27 -1.74 8.56
CA ALA A 240 -18.96 -2.07 7.18
C ALA A 240 -19.04 -3.57 6.92
N SER A 241 -19.50 -3.93 5.74
CA SER A 241 -19.35 -5.30 5.25
C SER A 241 -17.88 -5.70 5.25
N LYS A 242 -17.56 -6.92 5.69
CA LYS A 242 -16.18 -7.44 5.72
C LYS A 242 -15.56 -7.67 4.32
N VAL A 243 -16.22 -7.23 3.25
CA VAL A 243 -15.73 -7.37 1.87
C VAL A 243 -14.70 -6.28 1.60
N SER A 244 -13.45 -6.66 1.37
CA SER A 244 -12.32 -5.74 1.17
C SER A 244 -11.98 -5.45 -0.29
N TRP A 245 -12.64 -6.09 -1.24
CA TRP A 245 -12.37 -5.96 -2.66
C TRP A 245 -13.53 -5.26 -3.32
N GLY A 246 -13.39 -4.02 -3.67
CA GLY A 246 -14.32 -3.14 -4.38
C GLY A 246 -15.67 -3.76 -4.80
N VAL A 247 -16.71 -3.57 -3.98
CA VAL A 247 -18.06 -4.04 -4.29
C VAL A 247 -18.69 -3.07 -5.27
N PRO A 248 -19.36 -3.53 -6.35
CA PRO A 248 -20.17 -2.66 -7.19
C PRO A 248 -21.28 -2.02 -6.37
N VAL A 249 -21.50 -0.71 -6.56
CA VAL A 249 -22.58 0.03 -5.90
C VAL A 249 -23.28 0.96 -6.90
N ASP A 250 -24.52 1.33 -6.59
CA ASP A 250 -25.30 2.25 -7.40
C ASP A 250 -24.79 3.68 -7.32
N ASN A 251 -24.87 4.41 -8.43
CA ASN A 251 -24.47 5.81 -8.51
C ASN A 251 -25.23 6.67 -7.50
N ALA A 252 -26.55 6.53 -7.38
CA ALA A 252 -27.37 7.29 -6.45
C ALA A 252 -26.92 7.12 -4.98
N HIS A 253 -26.46 5.91 -4.60
CA HIS A 253 -25.89 5.68 -3.27
C HIS A 253 -24.65 6.55 -3.06
N VAL A 254 -23.70 6.56 -4.00
CA VAL A 254 -22.48 7.37 -3.90
C VAL A 254 -22.82 8.87 -3.90
N GLU A 255 -23.60 9.33 -4.88
CA GLU A 255 -23.96 10.75 -5.05
C GLU A 255 -24.64 11.34 -3.82
N SER A 256 -25.42 10.54 -3.09
CA SER A 256 -26.14 10.97 -1.88
C SER A 256 -25.22 11.51 -0.78
N HIS A 257 -23.96 11.09 -0.76
CA HIS A 257 -22.96 11.54 0.21
C HIS A 257 -22.30 12.87 -0.17
N PHE A 258 -22.46 13.37 -1.41
CA PHE A 258 -21.73 14.51 -1.98
C PHE A 258 -22.63 15.66 -2.45
N THR A 259 -23.82 15.79 -1.88
CA THR A 259 -24.83 16.81 -2.26
C THR A 259 -24.39 18.26 -1.97
N GLU A 260 -23.49 18.47 -1.00
CA GLU A 260 -22.99 19.79 -0.62
C GLU A 260 -21.87 20.33 -1.50
N TYR A 261 -21.43 19.56 -2.51
CA TYR A 261 -20.34 19.95 -3.40
C TYR A 261 -20.80 20.88 -4.52
N LEU A 262 -19.82 21.61 -5.08
CA LEU A 262 -20.00 22.43 -6.29
C LEU A 262 -20.68 21.63 -7.42
N PRO A 263 -21.49 22.29 -8.27
CA PRO A 263 -22.16 21.63 -9.41
C PRO A 263 -21.21 20.83 -10.29
N GLN A 264 -20.00 21.34 -10.59
CA GLN A 264 -19.02 20.66 -11.45
C GLN A 264 -18.54 19.35 -10.85
N ILE A 265 -18.36 19.29 -9.52
CA ILE A 265 -17.97 18.07 -8.82
C ILE A 265 -19.11 17.05 -8.87
N ARG A 266 -20.33 17.48 -8.55
CA ARG A 266 -21.50 16.61 -8.63
C ARG A 266 -21.75 16.10 -10.04
N GLU A 267 -21.55 16.93 -11.03
CA GLU A 267 -21.63 16.54 -12.45
C GLU A 267 -20.58 15.47 -12.80
N ALA A 268 -19.34 15.62 -12.33
CA ALA A 268 -18.29 14.62 -12.54
C ALA A 268 -18.65 13.27 -11.91
N LEU A 269 -19.23 13.27 -10.72
CA LEU A 269 -19.73 12.04 -10.08
C LEU A 269 -20.89 11.41 -10.87
N ALA A 270 -21.81 12.22 -11.39
CA ALA A 270 -22.95 11.76 -12.19
C ALA A 270 -22.56 11.22 -13.58
N ARG A 271 -21.40 11.63 -14.14
CA ARG A 271 -20.88 11.08 -15.41
C ARG A 271 -20.30 9.68 -15.28
N VAL A 272 -20.17 9.14 -14.06
CA VAL A 272 -19.74 7.75 -13.87
C VAL A 272 -20.81 6.80 -14.44
N PRO A 273 -20.44 5.90 -15.37
CA PRO A 273 -21.38 4.93 -15.92
C PRO A 273 -22.02 4.06 -14.82
N GLN A 274 -23.26 3.64 -15.03
CA GLN A 274 -23.93 2.76 -14.09
C GLN A 274 -23.11 1.48 -13.83
N GLY A 275 -22.88 1.16 -12.54
CA GLY A 275 -22.04 0.05 -12.12
C GLY A 275 -20.53 0.32 -12.25
N GLY A 276 -20.12 1.56 -12.57
CA GLY A 276 -18.70 1.97 -12.63
C GLY A 276 -18.05 2.15 -11.26
N TRP A 277 -18.84 2.41 -10.23
CA TRP A 277 -18.32 2.58 -8.87
C TRP A 277 -17.91 1.26 -8.21
N ARG A 278 -16.82 1.33 -7.46
CA ARG A 278 -16.38 0.27 -6.54
C ARG A 278 -16.25 0.86 -5.15
N GLU A 279 -16.94 0.25 -4.19
CA GLU A 279 -16.91 0.62 -2.78
C GLU A 279 -15.91 -0.23 -2.01
N PHE A 280 -15.15 0.42 -1.15
CA PHE A 280 -14.18 -0.21 -0.25
C PHE A 280 -14.40 0.32 1.17
N ALA A 281 -14.42 -0.58 2.14
CA ALA A 281 -14.33 -0.21 3.55
C ALA A 281 -12.86 -0.19 3.99
N ALA A 282 -12.45 0.89 4.62
CA ALA A 282 -11.09 1.03 5.10
C ALA A 282 -10.93 0.32 6.46
N PHE A 283 -10.05 -0.68 6.50
CA PHE A 283 -9.69 -1.39 7.72
C PHE A 283 -8.24 -1.05 8.12
N ALA A 284 -7.98 -1.05 9.41
CA ALA A 284 -6.63 -0.95 9.97
C ALA A 284 -6.44 -2.00 11.07
N GLY A 285 -5.20 -2.41 11.27
CA GLY A 285 -4.82 -3.29 12.36
C GLY A 285 -3.90 -2.61 13.36
N PRO A 286 -3.67 -3.22 14.53
CA PRO A 286 -2.69 -2.72 15.50
C PRO A 286 -1.27 -2.82 14.95
N GLU A 287 -0.36 -2.13 15.61
CA GLU A 287 1.08 -2.34 15.44
C GLU A 287 1.45 -3.74 15.91
N LEU A 288 2.36 -4.41 15.20
CA LEU A 288 2.92 -5.69 15.59
C LEU A 288 4.23 -5.48 16.37
N ASP A 289 4.44 -6.29 17.39
CA ASP A 289 5.70 -6.29 18.16
C ASP A 289 6.85 -6.95 17.39
N THR A 290 6.56 -7.78 16.41
CA THR A 290 7.50 -8.43 15.50
C THR A 290 6.82 -8.79 14.18
N LEU A 291 7.55 -8.71 13.07
CA LEU A 291 7.12 -9.14 11.74
C LEU A 291 7.56 -10.59 11.43
N VAL A 292 8.20 -11.25 12.37
CA VAL A 292 8.81 -12.58 12.21
C VAL A 292 8.25 -13.54 13.25
N ALA A 293 7.94 -14.76 12.83
CA ALA A 293 7.36 -15.78 13.70
C ALA A 293 7.93 -17.18 13.42
N TRP A 294 7.50 -18.15 14.23
CA TRP A 294 7.80 -19.57 14.09
C TRP A 294 9.30 -19.86 13.97
N ASN A 295 10.07 -19.28 14.89
CA ASN A 295 11.52 -19.43 14.93
C ASN A 295 12.19 -19.09 13.57
N ASN A 296 11.89 -17.88 13.07
CA ASN A 296 12.43 -17.33 11.81
C ASN A 296 12.03 -18.11 10.54
N LYS A 297 10.85 -18.73 10.51
CA LYS A 297 10.32 -19.43 9.32
C LYS A 297 9.15 -18.71 8.66
N VAL A 298 8.59 -17.70 9.29
CA VAL A 298 7.51 -16.86 8.76
C VAL A 298 7.89 -15.40 8.91
N VAL A 299 7.68 -14.63 7.84
CA VAL A 299 7.88 -13.16 7.83
C VAL A 299 6.73 -12.49 7.08
N LEU A 300 6.31 -11.31 7.53
CA LEU A 300 5.26 -10.53 6.91
C LEU A 300 5.82 -9.31 6.17
N VAL A 301 5.22 -8.99 5.01
CA VAL A 301 5.56 -7.80 4.20
C VAL A 301 4.29 -7.10 3.69
N GLY A 302 4.34 -5.78 3.55
CA GLY A 302 3.22 -4.99 3.06
C GLY A 302 2.01 -5.02 4.00
N ASP A 303 0.80 -4.92 3.46
CA ASP A 303 -0.44 -4.82 4.24
C ASP A 303 -0.70 -6.04 5.14
N SER A 304 -0.01 -7.17 4.95
CA SER A 304 -0.07 -8.31 5.88
C SER A 304 0.62 -7.99 7.20
N SER A 305 1.65 -7.15 7.19
CA SER A 305 2.42 -6.72 8.36
C SER A 305 1.90 -5.39 8.94
N HIS A 306 1.50 -4.46 8.09
CA HIS A 306 1.11 -3.09 8.48
C HIS A 306 -0.17 -2.65 7.78
N ALA A 307 -1.30 -3.03 8.33
CA ALA A 307 -2.63 -2.66 7.82
C ALA A 307 -2.94 -1.19 8.15
N LEU A 308 -2.39 -0.25 7.38
CA LEU A 308 -2.46 1.21 7.63
C LEU A 308 -3.65 1.90 6.97
N SER A 309 -4.64 1.15 6.49
CA SER A 309 -5.86 1.73 5.87
C SER A 309 -5.60 2.68 4.69
N GLY A 310 -4.45 2.58 4.04
CA GLY A 310 -4.04 3.49 2.97
C GLY A 310 -3.76 4.93 3.41
N ALA A 311 -3.47 5.14 4.69
CA ALA A 311 -3.29 6.45 5.32
C ALA A 311 -2.26 7.34 4.62
N PHE A 312 -1.16 6.75 4.14
CA PHE A 312 -0.06 7.49 3.53
C PHE A 312 -0.07 7.48 2.01
N GLY A 313 -0.97 6.72 1.37
CA GLY A 313 -1.06 6.63 -0.10
C GLY A 313 0.16 6.02 -0.80
N SER A 314 1.11 5.41 -0.06
CA SER A 314 2.36 4.83 -0.55
C SER A 314 2.54 3.36 -0.17
N GLY A 315 1.48 2.64 0.18
CA GLY A 315 1.52 1.27 0.69
C GLY A 315 2.25 0.27 -0.22
N ALA A 316 2.11 0.40 -1.54
CA ALA A 316 2.86 -0.45 -2.47
C ALA A 316 4.37 -0.18 -2.42
N GLY A 317 4.79 1.08 -2.25
CA GLY A 317 6.19 1.45 -2.04
C GLY A 317 6.75 0.79 -0.77
N PHE A 318 6.04 0.92 0.35
CA PHE A 318 6.44 0.31 1.62
C PHE A 318 6.57 -1.21 1.53
N ALA A 319 5.63 -1.86 0.85
CA ALA A 319 5.64 -3.31 0.66
C ALA A 319 6.82 -3.78 -0.20
N MET A 320 7.21 -3.02 -1.23
CA MET A 320 8.40 -3.31 -2.02
C MET A 320 9.70 -3.03 -1.25
N GLU A 321 9.73 -1.97 -0.41
CA GLU A 321 10.83 -1.72 0.52
C GLU A 321 11.04 -2.88 1.50
N ASP A 322 9.95 -3.46 2.04
CA ASP A 322 10.03 -4.65 2.91
C ASP A 322 10.73 -5.80 2.20
N GLY A 323 10.27 -6.13 0.99
CA GLY A 323 10.85 -7.21 0.19
C GLY A 323 12.32 -6.98 -0.13
N TRP A 324 12.70 -5.73 -0.42
CA TRP A 324 14.09 -5.38 -0.69
C TRP A 324 14.96 -5.53 0.56
N ILE A 325 14.53 -5.03 1.74
CA ILE A 325 15.27 -5.18 3.00
C ILE A 325 15.38 -6.66 3.41
N LEU A 326 14.33 -7.47 3.20
CA LEU A 326 14.37 -8.90 3.45
C LEU A 326 15.47 -9.57 2.61
N ALA A 327 15.52 -9.25 1.32
CA ALA A 327 16.53 -9.77 0.42
C ALA A 327 17.96 -9.33 0.82
N GLN A 328 18.16 -8.06 1.18
CA GLN A 328 19.45 -7.56 1.65
C GLN A 328 19.89 -8.27 2.94
N SER A 329 18.96 -8.52 3.86
CA SER A 329 19.24 -9.21 5.12
C SER A 329 19.66 -10.66 4.89
N LEU A 330 18.98 -11.38 3.99
CA LEU A 330 19.33 -12.75 3.61
C LEU A 330 20.70 -12.81 2.92
N ALA A 331 20.96 -11.92 1.97
CA ALA A 331 22.24 -11.85 1.27
C ALA A 331 23.41 -11.55 2.24
N HIS A 332 23.20 -10.62 3.19
CA HIS A 332 24.24 -10.24 4.17
C HIS A 332 24.65 -11.41 5.08
N TYR A 333 23.71 -12.27 5.45
CA TYR A 333 23.96 -13.43 6.32
C TYR A 333 24.00 -14.76 5.57
N ASN A 334 24.24 -14.76 4.24
CA ASN A 334 24.34 -15.98 3.43
C ASN A 334 23.16 -16.96 3.66
N ASN A 335 21.95 -16.45 3.64
CA ASN A 335 20.69 -17.17 3.84
C ASN A 335 20.49 -17.79 5.24
N ASP A 336 21.27 -17.37 6.26
CA ASP A 336 21.05 -17.75 7.64
C ASP A 336 19.81 -17.03 8.20
N LEU A 337 18.66 -17.71 8.22
CA LEU A 337 17.39 -17.16 8.67
C LEU A 337 17.45 -16.66 10.12
N SER A 338 18.23 -17.33 10.98
CA SER A 338 18.33 -16.98 12.39
C SER A 338 18.98 -15.63 12.66
N LYS A 339 19.73 -15.10 11.69
CA LYS A 339 20.40 -13.79 11.73
C LYS A 339 19.70 -12.77 10.81
N ALA A 340 19.30 -13.21 9.62
CA ALA A 340 18.72 -12.33 8.59
C ALA A 340 17.36 -11.78 9.02
N LEU A 341 16.45 -12.62 9.55
CA LEU A 341 15.12 -12.18 9.89
C LEU A 341 15.08 -11.24 11.10
N PRO A 342 15.85 -11.42 12.18
CA PRO A 342 15.96 -10.41 13.23
C PRO A 342 16.52 -9.07 12.76
N LEU A 343 17.40 -9.05 11.77
CA LEU A 343 17.89 -7.80 11.17
C LEU A 343 16.79 -7.11 10.37
N PHE A 344 16.09 -7.84 9.51
CA PHE A 344 14.93 -7.34 8.78
C PHE A 344 13.89 -6.74 9.74
N ASP A 345 13.51 -7.49 10.75
CA ASP A 345 12.51 -7.12 11.74
C ASP A 345 12.87 -5.79 12.41
N ARG A 346 14.08 -5.67 12.95
CA ARG A 346 14.56 -4.45 13.61
C ARG A 346 14.50 -3.22 12.69
N ILE A 347 14.86 -3.37 11.41
CA ILE A 347 14.87 -2.26 10.46
C ILE A 347 13.44 -1.81 10.15
N ARG A 348 12.54 -2.75 9.86
CA ARG A 348 11.20 -2.42 9.41
C ARG A 348 10.26 -2.05 10.56
N LEU A 349 10.36 -2.71 11.72
CA LEU A 349 9.59 -2.33 12.91
C LEU A 349 9.83 -0.88 13.31
N SER A 350 11.08 -0.42 13.35
CA SER A 350 11.39 0.95 13.73
C SER A 350 10.74 1.98 12.80
N TYR A 351 10.60 1.64 11.53
CA TYR A 351 9.95 2.49 10.52
C TYR A 351 8.41 2.51 10.72
N TYR A 352 7.81 1.34 10.96
CA TYR A 352 6.37 1.23 11.19
C TYR A 352 5.93 1.81 12.53
N ALA A 353 6.70 1.62 13.60
CA ALA A 353 6.46 2.26 14.88
C ALA A 353 6.33 3.78 14.75
N ARG A 354 7.19 4.41 13.94
CA ARG A 354 7.09 5.84 13.65
C ARG A 354 5.82 6.21 12.87
N MET A 355 5.37 5.35 11.93
CA MET A 355 4.11 5.55 11.20
C MET A 355 2.90 5.46 12.14
N TYR A 356 2.84 4.45 13.00
CA TYR A 356 1.77 4.29 13.98
C TYR A 356 1.73 5.44 14.99
N ALA A 357 2.88 5.89 15.49
CA ALA A 357 2.98 7.05 16.37
C ALA A 357 2.46 8.33 15.68
N HIS A 358 2.77 8.50 14.39
CA HIS A 358 2.25 9.62 13.60
C HIS A 358 0.72 9.56 13.49
N LEU A 359 0.15 8.40 13.13
CA LEU A 359 -1.31 8.21 13.03
C LEU A 359 -2.02 8.46 14.36
N ALA A 360 -1.46 8.01 15.48
CA ALA A 360 -2.00 8.27 16.83
C ALA A 360 -1.98 9.77 17.16
N SER A 361 -0.90 10.47 16.78
CA SER A 361 -0.80 11.92 16.93
C SER A 361 -1.85 12.67 16.11
N GLU A 362 -2.07 12.25 14.85
CA GLU A 362 -3.12 12.83 13.99
C GLU A 362 -4.52 12.58 14.55
N ALA A 363 -4.80 11.37 15.01
CA ALA A 363 -6.09 11.04 15.63
C ALA A 363 -6.35 11.93 16.86
N THR A 364 -5.31 12.16 17.68
CA THR A 364 -5.39 13.05 18.86
C THR A 364 -5.66 14.50 18.47
N ARG A 365 -4.98 15.02 17.44
CA ARG A 365 -5.22 16.38 16.92
C ARG A 365 -6.63 16.52 16.37
N ARG A 366 -7.11 15.54 15.61
CA ARG A 366 -8.47 15.52 15.06
C ARG A 366 -9.52 15.52 16.16
N ALA A 367 -9.35 14.72 17.22
CA ALA A 367 -10.24 14.70 18.36
C ALA A 367 -10.29 16.05 19.09
N LYS A 368 -9.13 16.72 19.28
CA LYS A 368 -9.06 18.06 19.87
C LYS A 368 -9.77 19.11 19.01
N ASN A 369 -9.61 19.06 17.68
CA ASN A 369 -10.25 19.99 16.76
C ASN A 369 -11.78 19.83 16.74
N LEU A 370 -12.29 18.62 16.96
CA LEU A 370 -13.73 18.36 17.11
C LEU A 370 -14.30 18.92 18.42
N GLN A 371 -13.46 19.11 19.45
CA GLN A 371 -13.84 19.65 20.76
C GLN A 371 -13.70 21.19 20.84
N VAL A 372 -13.40 21.88 19.73
CA VAL A 372 -13.28 23.34 19.71
C VAL A 372 -14.60 23.95 20.20
N ILE A 373 -14.50 24.72 21.28
CA ILE A 373 -15.61 25.43 21.94
C ILE A 373 -16.16 26.47 20.96
N GLY A 374 -17.38 26.29 20.54
CA GLY A 374 -18.06 27.14 19.56
C GLY A 374 -18.81 26.30 18.54
N ASN A 375 -19.59 26.93 17.70
CA ASN A 375 -20.25 26.28 16.57
C ASN A 375 -19.55 26.76 15.27
N PRO A 376 -18.38 26.19 14.89
CA PRO A 376 -17.64 26.67 13.74
C PRO A 376 -18.46 26.50 12.47
N SER A 377 -18.39 27.47 11.60
CA SER A 377 -19.03 27.44 10.29
C SER A 377 -18.52 26.24 9.44
N PHE A 378 -19.25 25.93 8.39
CA PHE A 378 -18.81 24.88 7.46
C PHE A 378 -17.38 25.13 6.95
N ASP A 379 -17.07 26.36 6.52
CA ASP A 379 -15.78 26.69 5.92
C ASP A 379 -14.64 26.65 6.96
N GLU A 380 -14.89 27.10 8.18
CA GLU A 380 -13.93 26.94 9.29
C GLU A 380 -13.63 25.46 9.60
N ARG A 381 -14.65 24.58 9.57
CA ARG A 381 -14.44 23.14 9.76
C ARG A 381 -13.60 22.52 8.63
N VAL A 382 -13.82 22.95 7.38
CA VAL A 382 -13.02 22.50 6.24
C VAL A 382 -11.59 23.00 6.36
N ALA A 383 -11.37 24.27 6.67
CA ALA A 383 -10.03 24.84 6.85
C ALA A 383 -9.27 24.14 7.98
N ASN A 384 -9.91 23.91 9.14
CA ASN A 384 -9.32 23.22 10.28
C ASN A 384 -8.94 21.76 9.94
N LYS A 385 -9.75 21.07 9.15
CA LYS A 385 -9.44 19.73 8.65
C LYS A 385 -8.16 19.73 7.82
N ILE A 386 -8.01 20.66 6.88
CA ILE A 386 -6.83 20.74 6.00
C ILE A 386 -5.58 21.13 6.79
N ILE A 387 -5.68 22.07 7.72
CA ILE A 387 -4.57 22.48 8.58
C ILE A 387 -4.09 21.30 9.46
N SER A 388 -5.02 20.52 10.01
CA SER A 388 -4.66 19.37 10.82
C SER A 388 -4.00 18.24 10.00
N ASP A 389 -4.41 18.07 8.75
CA ASP A 389 -3.86 17.03 7.86
C ASP A 389 -2.53 17.47 7.19
N GLY A 390 -2.25 18.78 7.08
CA GLY A 390 -1.11 19.34 6.35
C GLY A 390 0.12 19.77 7.15
N GLY A 391 0.02 19.78 8.49
CA GLY A 391 1.04 20.43 9.35
C GLY A 391 2.26 19.59 9.74
N ALA A 392 2.32 18.30 9.41
CA ALA A 392 3.44 17.44 9.78
C ALA A 392 4.45 17.29 8.63
N ASP A 393 5.75 17.31 8.97
CA ASP A 393 6.79 16.95 8.00
C ASP A 393 6.71 15.45 7.69
N MET A 394 6.30 15.14 6.46
CA MET A 394 6.15 13.78 5.93
C MET A 394 7.33 13.39 5.01
N SER A 395 8.38 14.20 4.95
CA SER A 395 9.55 13.95 4.10
C SER A 395 10.22 12.61 4.42
N TRP A 396 10.23 12.21 5.70
CA TRP A 396 10.80 10.94 6.16
C TRP A 396 10.06 9.70 5.63
N ILE A 397 8.82 9.85 5.16
CA ILE A 397 8.05 8.80 4.47
C ILE A 397 8.25 8.91 2.96
N TYR A 398 7.91 10.09 2.40
CA TYR A 398 7.83 10.24 0.95
C TYR A 398 9.19 10.36 0.25
N ASN A 399 10.23 10.78 0.98
CA ASN A 399 11.61 10.87 0.51
C ASN A 399 12.50 9.80 1.17
N ASN A 400 11.91 8.73 1.74
CA ASN A 400 12.69 7.66 2.33
C ASN A 400 13.64 7.03 1.30
N ASP A 401 14.94 7.08 1.59
CA ASP A 401 15.96 6.33 0.85
C ASP A 401 16.21 5.00 1.58
N ILE A 402 15.63 3.94 1.05
CA ILE A 402 15.71 2.61 1.67
C ILE A 402 17.13 2.03 1.60
N GLU A 403 17.92 2.40 0.57
CA GLU A 403 19.33 1.99 0.45
C GLU A 403 20.18 2.67 1.53
N ALA A 404 20.01 3.97 1.74
CA ALA A 404 20.68 4.68 2.83
C ALA A 404 20.25 4.15 4.20
N THR A 405 18.98 3.75 4.35
CA THR A 405 18.47 3.11 5.58
C THR A 405 19.17 1.78 5.84
N TRP A 406 19.33 0.96 4.81
CA TRP A 406 20.09 -0.29 4.88
C TRP A 406 21.54 -0.06 5.28
N LYS A 407 22.26 0.86 4.60
CA LYS A 407 23.67 1.18 4.90
C LYS A 407 23.89 1.57 6.37
N ARG A 408 23.03 2.47 6.88
CA ARG A 408 23.09 2.87 8.31
C ARG A 408 22.80 1.72 9.28
N ALA A 409 21.93 0.77 8.89
CA ALA A 409 21.63 -0.39 9.74
C ALA A 409 22.81 -1.35 9.83
N ILE A 410 23.52 -1.61 8.72
CA ILE A 410 24.68 -2.48 8.69
C ILE A 410 25.85 -1.86 9.46
N GLU A 411 26.15 -0.57 9.28
CA GLU A 411 27.16 0.15 10.06
C GLU A 411 26.95 -0.02 11.57
N LYS A 412 25.71 0.01 12.04
CA LYS A 412 25.38 -0.21 13.46
C LYS A 412 25.59 -1.66 13.90
N VAL A 413 25.36 -2.64 13.02
CA VAL A 413 25.58 -4.07 13.30
C VAL A 413 27.07 -4.34 13.41
N GLU A 414 27.86 -3.83 12.48
CA GLU A 414 29.32 -4.01 12.43
C GLU A 414 30.06 -3.28 13.56
N ALA A 415 29.46 -2.18 14.08
CA ALA A 415 30.03 -1.42 15.19
C ALA A 415 29.71 -2.02 16.58
N GLN A 416 28.87 -3.04 16.66
CA GLN A 416 28.60 -3.77 17.91
C GLN A 416 29.54 -4.98 17.98
N PRO A 417 30.48 -5.02 18.95
CA PRO A 417 31.46 -6.09 19.08
C PRO A 417 30.84 -7.44 19.42
#